data_6f11faa29fa01f9d8374710f44005ae7
#
_entry.id   6f11faa29fa01f9d8374710f44005ae7
#
_cell.length_a   1.000
_cell.length_b   1.000
_cell.length_c   1.000
_cell.angle_alpha   90.00
_cell.angle_beta   90.00
_cell.angle_gamma   90.00
#
_symmetry.space_group_name_H-M   'P 1'
#
loop_
_entity.id
_entity.type
_entity.pdbx_description
1 polymer ?
#
loop_
_entity_poly.entity_id
_entity_poly.type
_entity_poly.pdbx_seq_one_letter_code
_entity_poly.pdbx_strand_id
1 'polypeptide(L)'
;VLTTRKGELSGAMVASWVSQASFTPPGITVAVAKDRAVEALLHKGDRFALNVLAEGRETAPMKQFLQPFAPGADRFAGLDLQESPGDQPLLPEALAWLEGSVKQRMECGDHWLVYAEVLHGGLFDPAGSTAVHQRRSGANY
;
A
#
# COMPACT_ATOMS: atom_id res chain seq x y z
N VAL A 1 1.59 3.79 2.23
CA VAL A 1 2.24 2.98 1.17
C VAL A 1 1.58 1.62 1.11
N LEU A 2 1.18 1.20 -0.09
CA LEU A 2 0.77 -0.17 -0.36
C LEU A 2 2.01 -1.00 -0.69
N THR A 3 2.13 -2.17 -0.08
CA THR A 3 3.19 -3.15 -0.29
C THR A 3 2.59 -4.52 -0.55
N THR A 4 3.19 -5.32 -1.41
CA THR A 4 2.72 -6.68 -1.69
C THR A 4 3.86 -7.61 -2.04
N ARG A 5 3.70 -8.90 -1.71
CA ARG A 5 4.60 -9.98 -2.09
C ARG A 5 3.80 -11.20 -2.54
N LYS A 6 4.23 -11.82 -3.63
CA LYS A 6 3.66 -13.05 -4.18
C LYS A 6 4.80 -13.93 -4.69
N GLY A 7 5.19 -14.92 -3.89
CA GLY A 7 6.40 -15.69 -4.15
C GLY A 7 7.64 -14.78 -4.19
N GLU A 8 8.42 -14.89 -5.26
CA GLU A 8 9.61 -14.07 -5.48
C GLU A 8 9.30 -12.64 -5.97
N LEU A 9 8.05 -12.38 -6.35
CA LEU A 9 7.65 -11.07 -6.85
C LEU A 9 7.21 -10.17 -5.70
N SER A 10 7.65 -8.93 -5.72
CA SER A 10 7.24 -7.92 -4.77
C SER A 10 6.94 -6.60 -5.45
N GLY A 11 6.10 -5.80 -4.82
CA GLY A 11 5.71 -4.50 -5.34
C GLY A 11 5.36 -3.52 -4.23
N ALA A 12 5.51 -2.24 -4.55
CA ALA A 12 5.10 -1.17 -3.66
C ALA A 12 4.69 0.08 -4.44
N MET A 13 3.81 0.87 -3.86
CA MET A 13 3.43 2.18 -4.37
C MET A 13 2.95 3.10 -3.25
N VAL A 14 3.12 4.39 -3.44
CA VAL A 14 2.39 5.37 -2.62
C VAL A 14 0.93 5.35 -3.05
N ALA A 15 0.03 5.13 -2.12
CA ALA A 15 -1.40 5.13 -2.33
C ALA A 15 -2.04 6.24 -1.47
N SER A 16 -2.72 7.19 -2.10
CA SER A 16 -3.44 8.27 -1.43
C SER A 16 -4.96 8.16 -1.60
N TRP A 17 -5.42 7.46 -2.62
CA TRP A 17 -6.85 7.22 -2.83
C TRP A 17 -7.25 5.90 -2.18
N VAL A 18 -7.38 5.96 -0.86
CA VAL A 18 -7.78 4.86 0.00
C VAL A 18 -9.01 5.28 0.78
N SER A 19 -10.00 4.43 0.83
CA SER A 19 -11.23 4.68 1.58
C SER A 19 -11.72 3.43 2.29
N GLN A 20 -12.35 3.61 3.44
CA GLN A 20 -13.17 2.57 4.05
C GLN A 20 -14.36 2.27 3.13
N ALA A 21 -14.67 1.00 2.94
CA ALA A 21 -15.72 0.55 2.04
C ALA A 21 -16.79 -0.30 2.72
N SER A 22 -16.47 -0.95 3.84
CA SER A 22 -17.39 -1.83 4.57
C SER A 22 -17.01 -1.93 6.04
N PHE A 23 -18.01 -2.13 6.90
CA PHE A 23 -17.81 -2.44 8.32
C PHE A 23 -17.84 -3.95 8.59
N THR A 24 -18.69 -4.69 7.85
CA THR A 24 -18.91 -6.13 8.08
C THR A 24 -19.01 -6.88 6.75
N PRO A 25 -17.99 -7.61 6.34
CA PRO A 25 -16.64 -7.61 6.92
C PRO A 25 -15.93 -6.26 6.74
N PRO A 26 -14.90 -5.94 7.57
CA PRO A 26 -14.11 -4.74 7.39
C PRO A 26 -13.49 -4.72 6.00
N GLY A 27 -13.68 -3.64 5.26
CA GLY A 27 -13.23 -3.55 3.88
C GLY A 27 -12.73 -2.17 3.51
N ILE A 28 -11.78 -2.14 2.60
CA ILE A 28 -11.19 -0.92 2.05
C ILE A 28 -11.17 -0.95 0.53
N THR A 29 -11.17 0.22 -0.08
CA THR A 29 -10.87 0.40 -1.49
C THR A 29 -9.57 1.17 -1.66
N VAL A 30 -8.81 0.79 -2.68
CA VAL A 30 -7.58 1.46 -3.10
C VAL A 30 -7.61 1.67 -4.61
N ALA A 31 -7.38 2.89 -5.07
CA ALA A 31 -7.20 3.15 -6.49
C ALA A 31 -5.73 2.88 -6.88
N VAL A 32 -5.54 2.06 -7.92
CA VAL A 32 -4.23 1.63 -8.42
C VAL A 32 -4.15 1.94 -9.90
N ALA A 33 -3.20 2.77 -10.29
CA ALA A 33 -3.01 3.13 -11.70
C ALA A 33 -2.55 1.91 -12.51
N LYS A 34 -3.10 1.75 -13.71
CA LYS A 34 -2.86 0.61 -14.60
C LYS A 34 -1.41 0.52 -15.09
N ASP A 35 -0.68 1.62 -15.08
CA ASP A 35 0.73 1.70 -15.47
C ASP A 35 1.71 1.31 -14.34
N ARG A 36 1.21 1.04 -13.13
CA ARG A 36 2.04 0.64 -11.99
C ARG A 36 2.29 -0.86 -11.98
N ALA A 37 3.56 -1.27 -11.91
CA ALA A 37 3.94 -2.69 -11.90
C ALA A 37 3.26 -3.49 -10.76
N VAL A 38 2.93 -2.84 -9.64
CA VAL A 38 2.23 -3.48 -8.51
C VAL A 38 0.81 -3.94 -8.87
N GLU A 39 0.22 -3.37 -9.90
CA GLU A 39 -1.12 -3.73 -10.41
C GLU A 39 -1.22 -5.23 -10.73
N ALA A 40 -0.17 -5.80 -11.33
CA ALA A 40 -0.11 -7.22 -11.68
C ALA A 40 -0.12 -8.17 -10.46
N LEU A 41 0.12 -7.65 -9.27
CA LEU A 41 0.15 -8.40 -8.01
C LEU A 41 -1.11 -8.20 -7.15
N LEU A 42 -2.16 -7.57 -7.72
CA LEU A 42 -3.38 -7.21 -7.00
C LEU A 42 -4.64 -7.78 -7.67
N HIS A 43 -4.58 -9.06 -8.04
CA HIS A 43 -5.75 -9.79 -8.55
C HIS A 43 -6.57 -10.41 -7.41
N LYS A 44 -7.77 -10.87 -7.73
CA LYS A 44 -8.64 -11.55 -6.76
C LYS A 44 -7.92 -12.70 -6.07
N GLY A 45 -7.91 -12.67 -4.75
CA GLY A 45 -7.23 -13.65 -3.88
C GLY A 45 -5.82 -13.23 -3.47
N ASP A 46 -5.19 -12.27 -4.16
CA ASP A 46 -3.89 -11.75 -3.76
C ASP A 46 -4.00 -10.93 -2.46
N ARG A 47 -2.88 -10.83 -1.74
CA ARG A 47 -2.78 -10.06 -0.51
C ARG A 47 -1.87 -8.86 -0.67
N PHE A 48 -2.11 -7.86 0.15
CA PHE A 48 -1.23 -6.69 0.27
C PHE A 48 -1.28 -6.14 1.68
N ALA A 49 -0.27 -5.37 2.06
CA ALA A 49 -0.33 -4.53 3.25
C ALA A 49 -0.48 -3.06 2.86
N LEU A 50 -1.25 -2.34 3.65
CA LEU A 50 -1.34 -0.89 3.59
C LEU A 50 -0.64 -0.33 4.82
N ASN A 51 0.51 0.31 4.61
CA ASN A 51 1.30 0.94 5.65
C ASN A 51 0.89 2.41 5.77
N VAL A 52 0.32 2.79 6.89
CA VAL A 52 -0.07 4.18 7.21
C VAL A 52 1.17 4.91 7.68
N LEU A 53 1.59 5.95 6.97
CA LEU A 53 2.80 6.69 7.31
C LEU A 53 2.58 7.58 8.53
N ALA A 54 3.59 7.66 9.38
CA ALA A 54 3.60 8.53 10.54
C ALA A 54 4.06 9.94 10.16
N GLU A 55 3.45 10.96 10.77
CA GLU A 55 3.86 12.36 10.64
C GLU A 55 5.32 12.52 11.08
N GLY A 56 6.10 13.24 10.27
CA GLY A 56 7.53 13.48 10.48
C GLY A 56 8.45 12.32 10.07
N ARG A 57 7.91 11.14 9.73
CA ARG A 57 8.67 9.97 9.23
C ARG A 57 8.32 9.57 7.80
N GLU A 58 7.39 10.29 7.15
CA GLU A 58 6.89 9.98 5.81
C GLU A 58 7.87 10.28 4.68
N THR A 59 8.84 11.16 4.90
CA THR A 59 9.71 11.68 3.82
C THR A 59 10.55 10.59 3.16
N ALA A 60 11.16 9.69 3.95
CA ALA A 60 12.01 8.63 3.41
C ALA A 60 11.21 7.60 2.61
N PRO A 61 10.12 6.99 3.12
CA PRO A 61 9.30 6.07 2.33
C PRO A 61 8.63 6.76 1.13
N MET A 62 8.19 8.00 1.26
CA MET A 62 7.65 8.75 0.12
C MET A 62 8.69 8.91 -0.98
N LYS A 63 9.91 9.34 -0.65
CA LYS A 63 11.00 9.50 -1.60
C LYS A 63 11.34 8.17 -2.28
N GLN A 64 11.38 7.07 -1.53
CA GLN A 64 11.71 5.74 -2.07
C GLN A 64 10.63 5.24 -3.02
N PHE A 65 9.36 5.25 -2.61
CA PHE A 65 8.28 4.61 -3.38
C PHE A 65 7.62 5.50 -4.44
N LEU A 66 7.91 6.79 -4.48
CA LEU A 66 7.52 7.68 -5.58
C LEU A 66 8.47 7.62 -6.78
N GLN A 67 9.70 7.15 -6.60
CA GLN A 67 10.65 7.07 -7.70
C GLN A 67 10.28 5.95 -8.69
N PRO A 68 10.56 6.14 -9.99
CA PRO A 68 10.49 5.05 -10.95
C PRO A 68 11.58 4.02 -10.62
N PHE A 69 11.19 2.76 -10.61
CA PHE A 69 12.13 1.64 -10.44
C PHE A 69 12.38 0.96 -11.78
N ALA A 70 13.63 0.58 -12.03
CA ALA A 70 13.96 -0.28 -13.15
C ALA A 70 13.23 -1.63 -13.01
N PRO A 71 12.85 -2.29 -14.11
CA PRO A 71 12.30 -3.63 -14.05
C PRO A 71 13.25 -4.59 -13.28
N GLY A 72 12.71 -5.34 -12.33
CA GLY A 72 13.48 -6.29 -11.51
C GLY A 72 14.28 -5.67 -10.35
N ALA A 73 14.25 -4.35 -10.17
CA ALA A 73 14.90 -3.71 -9.02
C ALA A 73 14.16 -4.07 -7.72
N ASP A 74 14.95 -4.37 -6.69
CA ASP A 74 14.40 -4.55 -5.33
C ASP A 74 13.92 -3.21 -4.78
N ARG A 75 12.61 -3.05 -4.68
CA ARG A 75 11.97 -1.83 -4.17
C ARG A 75 12.17 -1.62 -2.68
N PHE A 76 12.57 -2.67 -1.97
CA PHE A 76 12.74 -2.68 -0.52
C PHE A 76 14.20 -2.66 -0.09
N ALA A 77 15.14 -2.54 -1.03
CA ALA A 77 16.57 -2.51 -0.73
C ALA A 77 16.90 -1.46 0.34
N GLY A 78 17.63 -1.90 1.37
CA GLY A 78 18.04 -1.04 2.49
C GLY A 78 16.97 -0.79 3.56
N LEU A 79 15.79 -1.42 3.45
CA LEU A 79 14.76 -1.36 4.48
C LEU A 79 14.78 -2.61 5.36
N ASP A 80 14.67 -2.41 6.66
CA ASP A 80 14.48 -3.47 7.65
C ASP A 80 12.99 -3.78 7.78
N LEU A 81 12.48 -4.65 6.90
CA LEU A 81 11.06 -4.97 6.82
C LEU A 81 10.64 -5.95 7.91
N GLN A 82 9.43 -5.74 8.42
CA GLN A 82 8.67 -6.76 9.13
C GLN A 82 7.71 -7.46 8.15
N GLU A 83 7.04 -8.50 8.59
CA GLU A 83 6.06 -9.25 7.81
C GLU A 83 4.74 -9.33 8.54
N SER A 84 3.64 -9.21 7.80
CA SER A 84 2.29 -9.46 8.30
C SER A 84 2.05 -10.97 8.46
N PRO A 85 0.95 -11.41 9.11
CA PRO A 85 0.59 -12.83 9.18
C PRO A 85 0.43 -13.52 7.82
N GLY A 86 0.20 -12.77 6.75
CA GLY A 86 0.13 -13.27 5.38
C GLY A 86 1.37 -12.96 4.55
N ASP A 87 2.53 -12.79 5.19
CA ASP A 87 3.85 -12.60 4.57
C ASP A 87 3.97 -11.34 3.71
N GLN A 88 3.12 -10.32 3.99
CA GLN A 88 3.21 -9.06 3.27
C GLN A 88 4.21 -8.11 3.94
N PRO A 89 5.03 -7.38 3.13
CA PRO A 89 6.06 -6.49 3.68
C PRO A 89 5.45 -5.34 4.49
N LEU A 90 5.92 -5.15 5.72
CA LEU A 90 5.55 -4.05 6.59
C LEU A 90 6.72 -3.09 6.79
N LEU A 91 6.43 -1.80 6.69
CA LEU A 91 7.40 -0.74 6.94
C LEU A 91 7.45 -0.46 8.46
N PRO A 92 8.56 -0.71 9.15
CA PRO A 92 8.63 -0.60 10.61
C PRO A 92 8.45 0.84 11.11
N GLU A 93 8.72 1.83 10.26
CA GLU A 93 8.53 3.25 10.58
C GLU A 93 7.10 3.75 10.35
N ALA A 94 6.20 2.89 9.87
CA ALA A 94 4.79 3.23 9.72
C ALA A 94 4.14 3.45 11.10
N LEU A 95 3.08 4.24 11.14
CA LEU A 95 2.23 4.40 12.32
C LEU A 95 1.44 3.12 12.61
N ALA A 96 0.88 2.57 11.54
CA ALA A 96 -0.02 1.43 11.57
C ALA A 96 0.02 0.68 10.25
N TRP A 97 -0.55 -0.51 10.24
CA TRP A 97 -0.69 -1.30 9.02
C TRP A 97 -2.02 -2.06 9.01
N LEU A 98 -2.49 -2.36 7.80
CA LEU A 98 -3.61 -3.24 7.51
C LEU A 98 -3.16 -4.26 6.47
N GLU A 99 -3.51 -5.54 6.66
CA GLU A 99 -3.39 -6.56 5.62
C GLU A 99 -4.75 -6.82 5.01
N GLY A 100 -4.83 -6.74 3.68
CA GLY A 100 -6.05 -6.99 2.93
C GLY A 100 -5.92 -8.15 1.94
N SER A 101 -7.04 -8.84 1.70
CA SER A 101 -7.20 -9.80 0.60
C SER A 101 -8.11 -9.20 -0.46
N VAL A 102 -7.61 -9.13 -1.69
CA VAL A 102 -8.37 -8.60 -2.84
C VAL A 102 -9.58 -9.48 -3.12
N LYS A 103 -10.76 -8.90 -3.08
CA LYS A 103 -12.02 -9.57 -3.39
C LYS A 103 -12.53 -9.25 -4.79
N GLN A 104 -12.35 -8.01 -5.22
CA GLN A 104 -12.86 -7.53 -6.50
C GLN A 104 -12.05 -6.34 -7.00
N ARG A 105 -12.02 -6.19 -8.31
CA ARG A 105 -11.47 -5.01 -9.00
C ARG A 105 -12.53 -4.45 -9.94
N MET A 106 -12.63 -3.13 -9.99
CA MET A 106 -13.48 -2.41 -10.94
C MET A 106 -12.62 -1.51 -11.81
N GLU A 107 -12.82 -1.56 -13.11
CA GLU A 107 -12.11 -0.69 -14.04
C GLU A 107 -12.66 0.74 -13.96
N CYS A 108 -11.76 1.70 -13.76
CA CYS A 108 -12.06 3.12 -13.63
C CYS A 108 -11.10 3.94 -14.50
N GLY A 109 -11.32 3.93 -15.84
CA GLY A 109 -10.46 4.66 -16.75
C GLY A 109 -8.99 4.18 -16.70
N ASP A 110 -8.08 5.03 -16.27
CA ASP A 110 -6.65 4.76 -16.14
C ASP A 110 -6.26 4.05 -14.82
N HIS A 111 -7.23 3.78 -13.94
CA HIS A 111 -7.04 3.10 -12.67
C HIS A 111 -7.92 1.85 -12.54
N TRP A 112 -7.51 0.96 -11.63
CA TRP A 112 -8.36 -0.04 -11.01
C TRP A 112 -8.78 0.44 -9.64
N LEU A 113 -10.07 0.35 -9.32
CA LEU A 113 -10.54 0.42 -7.94
C LEU A 113 -10.50 -1.01 -7.37
N VAL A 114 -9.56 -1.26 -6.47
CA VAL A 114 -9.36 -2.55 -5.82
C VAL A 114 -10.13 -2.56 -4.52
N TYR A 115 -11.10 -3.47 -4.37
CA TYR A 115 -11.77 -3.74 -3.10
C TYR A 115 -11.09 -4.92 -2.40
N ALA A 116 -10.75 -4.74 -1.14
CA ALA A 116 -10.14 -5.77 -0.30
C ALA A 116 -10.82 -5.86 1.06
N GLU A 117 -10.99 -7.09 1.54
CA GLU A 117 -11.36 -7.37 2.91
C GLU A 117 -10.13 -7.30 3.81
N VAL A 118 -10.24 -6.58 4.91
CA VAL A 118 -9.17 -6.45 5.90
C VAL A 118 -9.16 -7.70 6.77
N LEU A 119 -8.03 -8.40 6.78
CA LEU A 119 -7.82 -9.64 7.53
C LEU A 119 -7.11 -9.41 8.85
N HIS A 120 -6.11 -8.53 8.84
CA HIS A 120 -5.25 -8.24 9.99
C HIS A 120 -4.90 -6.76 10.01
N GLY A 121 -4.47 -6.28 11.16
CA GLY A 121 -3.97 -4.93 11.33
C GLY A 121 -3.27 -4.76 12.67
N GLY A 122 -2.45 -3.71 12.75
CA GLY A 122 -1.71 -3.39 13.96
C GLY A 122 -1.24 -1.96 14.01
N LEU A 123 -0.90 -1.52 15.21
CA LEU A 123 -0.29 -0.23 15.49
C LEU A 123 1.18 -0.44 15.86
N PHE A 124 2.07 0.28 15.18
CA PHE A 124 3.48 0.37 15.59
C PHE A 124 3.70 1.53 16.56
N ASP A 125 2.96 2.62 16.39
CA ASP A 125 3.09 3.81 17.21
C ASP A 125 1.69 4.34 17.61
N PRO A 126 1.12 3.84 18.74
CA PRO A 126 -0.20 4.25 19.20
C PRO A 126 -0.33 5.73 19.58
N ALA A 127 0.80 6.39 19.90
CA ALA A 127 0.83 7.80 20.29
C ALA A 127 1.12 8.75 19.13
N GLY A 128 1.49 8.21 17.95
CA GLY A 128 1.81 8.99 16.78
C GLY A 128 0.58 9.55 16.04
N SER A 129 0.82 10.48 15.13
CA SER A 129 -0.17 11.03 14.22
C SER A 129 0.07 10.54 12.79
N THR A 130 -0.98 10.46 11.99
CA THR A 130 -0.86 10.10 10.58
C THR A 130 -0.26 11.22 9.76
N ALA A 131 0.65 10.89 8.85
CA ALA A 131 1.11 11.85 7.85
C ALA A 131 -0.05 12.27 6.94
N VAL A 132 -0.14 13.57 6.68
CA VAL A 132 -1.12 14.16 5.76
C VAL A 132 -0.40 14.67 4.52
N HIS A 133 -0.65 14.04 3.38
CA HIS A 133 -0.12 14.51 2.11
C HIS A 133 -0.99 15.60 1.52
N GLN A 134 -0.45 16.82 1.44
CA GLN A 134 -1.11 17.93 0.76
C GLN A 134 -0.63 18.00 -0.69
N ARG A 135 -1.52 17.70 -1.61
CA ARG A 135 -1.26 17.79 -3.03
C ARG A 135 -1.18 19.26 -3.45
N ARG A 136 -0.06 19.68 -4.05
CA ARG A 136 0.12 21.09 -4.45
C ARG A 136 -0.63 21.45 -5.73
N SER A 137 -0.68 20.58 -6.73
CA SER A 137 -1.50 20.73 -7.96
C SER A 137 -1.26 19.57 -8.92
N GLY A 138 -2.15 19.42 -9.92
CA GLY A 138 -1.96 18.56 -11.08
C GLY A 138 -2.42 17.11 -10.91
N ALA A 139 -2.30 16.33 -11.99
CA ALA A 139 -2.73 14.94 -12.09
C ALA A 139 -1.64 13.95 -11.60
N ASN A 140 -0.41 14.41 -11.43
CA ASN A 140 0.71 13.58 -10.96
C ASN A 140 1.00 13.81 -9.48
N TYR A 141 1.52 12.78 -8.82
CA TYR A 141 1.98 12.84 -7.43
C TYR A 141 3.30 13.59 -7.33
#